data_cb0b11b1db7e850685e1bfec71af9570
#
_entry.id   cb0b11b1db7e850685e1bfec71af9570
#
_cell.length_a   1.000
_cell.length_b   1.000
_cell.length_c   1.000
_cell.angle_alpha   90.00
_cell.angle_beta   90.00
_cell.angle_gamma   90.00
#
_symmetry.space_group_name_H-M   'P 1'
#
loop_
_entity.id
_entity.type
_entity.pdbx_description
1 polymer ?
#
loop_
_entity_poly.entity_id
_entity_poly.type
_entity_poly.pdbx_seq_one_letter_code
_entity_poly.pdbx_strand_id
1 'polypeptide(L)'
;MRQYFFLETKSMKKVFIDGQAGTTGLRINERLSGRDDIELITLPEELRKDAAARSEAISSSDVTFLCLPDDAAREAVTLCRNPETFIIDCSTAHRTSPDWAYGFPELSPEHEAKIKASKRIANPGCHASGAIAILYPLVSRGILDAAYPFAIHSLTGYSGGGKKMIADYEADGRDVKFDSPCQYALTASHKHLPEIKSVCGLDFAPAFNPIVSDFYSGMCVCVPIQMRLAKKPLSVAEVHALYSEHYADSALISVAPLCEKGTADGLIYSNTLSGRDSMRLIVSGNEYTVNIYSLFCNLGKGASGAAIENMNIAIGQDPVKGLEL
;
A
#
# COMPACT_ATOMS: atom_id res chain seq x y z
N MET A 1 1.18 -45.54 29.12
CA MET A 1 0.93 -45.08 27.73
C MET A 1 1.56 -43.71 27.57
N ARG A 2 2.74 -43.61 26.94
CA ARG A 2 3.41 -42.30 26.66
C ARG A 2 2.78 -41.72 25.41
N GLN A 3 2.05 -40.60 25.57
CA GLN A 3 1.59 -39.77 24.45
C GLN A 3 2.78 -39.06 23.84
N TYR A 4 3.20 -39.47 22.66
CA TYR A 4 4.16 -38.74 21.83
C TYR A 4 3.40 -37.58 21.23
N PHE A 5 3.66 -36.36 21.71
CA PHE A 5 3.34 -35.15 21.01
C PHE A 5 4.30 -35.06 19.80
N PHE A 6 3.80 -35.37 18.61
CA PHE A 6 4.46 -34.97 17.39
C PHE A 6 4.34 -33.43 17.29
N LEU A 7 5.43 -32.73 17.63
CA LEU A 7 5.61 -31.37 17.20
C LEU A 7 5.68 -31.42 15.68
N GLU A 8 4.61 -31.02 14.98
CA GLU A 8 4.68 -30.72 13.56
C GLU A 8 5.74 -29.63 13.40
N THR A 9 6.90 -29.98 12.89
CA THR A 9 7.91 -29.03 12.44
C THR A 9 7.29 -28.25 11.29
N LYS A 10 6.78 -27.06 11.58
CA LYS A 10 6.20 -26.15 10.58
C LYS A 10 7.30 -25.86 9.57
N SER A 11 7.18 -26.40 8.37
CA SER A 11 8.14 -26.16 7.27
C SER A 11 8.23 -24.67 7.03
N MET A 12 9.46 -24.12 7.07
CA MET A 12 9.71 -22.71 6.73
C MET A 12 9.26 -22.45 5.30
N LYS A 13 8.65 -21.28 5.07
CA LYS A 13 8.26 -20.84 3.73
C LYS A 13 9.43 -20.20 3.02
N LYS A 14 9.72 -20.66 1.80
CA LYS A 14 10.77 -20.11 0.96
C LYS A 14 10.29 -18.84 0.28
N VAL A 15 11.00 -17.75 0.49
CA VAL A 15 10.67 -16.43 -0.07
C VAL A 15 11.83 -15.89 -0.89
N PHE A 16 11.53 -15.46 -2.11
CA PHE A 16 12.48 -14.78 -2.98
C PHE A 16 12.05 -13.31 -3.17
N ILE A 17 13.04 -12.40 -3.18
CA ILE A 17 12.82 -10.96 -3.43
C ILE A 17 13.60 -10.59 -4.68
N ASP A 18 12.91 -10.53 -5.82
CA ASP A 18 13.48 -10.04 -7.06
C ASP A 18 13.52 -8.51 -7.05
N GLY A 19 14.71 -7.92 -7.14
CA GLY A 19 14.92 -6.49 -6.94
C GLY A 19 15.19 -6.09 -5.48
N GLN A 20 15.74 -6.98 -4.67
CA GLN A 20 16.07 -6.77 -3.24
C GLN A 20 16.84 -5.47 -2.96
N ALA A 21 17.68 -5.00 -3.90
CA ALA A 21 18.44 -3.76 -3.73
C ALA A 21 17.61 -2.46 -3.81
N GLY A 22 16.34 -2.49 -4.26
CA GLY A 22 15.44 -1.35 -4.28
C GLY A 22 14.93 -0.97 -2.88
N THR A 23 14.38 0.23 -2.71
CA THR A 23 13.89 0.72 -1.40
C THR A 23 12.84 -0.21 -0.78
N THR A 24 11.87 -0.67 -1.56
CA THR A 24 10.83 -1.61 -1.09
C THR A 24 11.43 -2.99 -0.81
N GLY A 25 12.24 -3.53 -1.74
CA GLY A 25 12.85 -4.85 -1.60
C GLY A 25 13.79 -4.95 -0.40
N LEU A 26 14.58 -3.91 -0.14
CA LEU A 26 15.46 -3.84 1.03
C LEU A 26 14.65 -3.91 2.34
N ARG A 27 13.55 -3.15 2.43
CA ARG A 27 12.70 -3.15 3.62
C ARG A 27 11.98 -4.49 3.83
N ILE A 28 11.49 -5.13 2.77
CA ILE A 28 10.91 -6.47 2.87
C ILE A 28 11.97 -7.45 3.39
N ASN A 29 13.18 -7.40 2.83
CA ASN A 29 14.29 -8.26 3.25
C ASN A 29 14.65 -8.06 4.73
N GLU A 30 14.80 -6.82 5.19
CA GLU A 30 15.11 -6.49 6.58
C GLU A 30 14.08 -7.10 7.54
N ARG A 31 12.78 -6.99 7.23
CA ARG A 31 11.70 -7.50 8.08
C ARG A 31 11.57 -9.02 8.07
N LEU A 32 11.80 -9.64 6.91
CA LEU A 32 11.68 -11.08 6.79
C LEU A 32 12.90 -11.84 7.33
N SER A 33 14.09 -11.21 7.35
CA SER A 33 15.33 -11.83 7.84
C SER A 33 15.29 -12.22 9.32
N GLY A 34 14.40 -11.62 10.12
CA GLY A 34 14.21 -11.95 11.54
C GLY A 34 13.11 -12.97 11.83
N ARG A 35 12.44 -13.48 10.79
CA ARG A 35 11.28 -14.41 10.95
C ARG A 35 11.74 -15.87 10.96
N ASP A 36 11.30 -16.61 11.95
CA ASP A 36 11.61 -18.03 12.17
C ASP A 36 10.83 -19.00 11.27
N ASP A 37 9.78 -18.50 10.59
CA ASP A 37 8.92 -19.23 9.66
C ASP A 37 9.27 -18.99 8.18
N ILE A 38 10.30 -18.16 7.91
CA ILE A 38 10.71 -17.75 6.55
C ILE A 38 12.15 -18.15 6.28
N GLU A 39 12.38 -18.75 5.11
CA GLU A 39 13.69 -18.99 4.50
C GLU A 39 13.86 -18.08 3.30
N LEU A 40 14.81 -17.12 3.36
CA LEU A 40 15.08 -16.21 2.25
C LEU A 40 16.00 -16.85 1.21
N ILE A 41 15.54 -16.94 -0.04
CA ILE A 41 16.38 -17.29 -1.19
C ILE A 41 17.13 -16.05 -1.62
N THR A 42 18.46 -16.12 -1.67
CA THR A 42 19.32 -15.00 -2.07
C THR A 42 20.19 -15.39 -3.25
N LEU A 43 20.18 -14.59 -4.31
CA LEU A 43 21.10 -14.76 -5.44
C LEU A 43 22.39 -13.96 -5.22
N PRO A 44 23.56 -14.51 -5.57
CA PRO A 44 24.81 -13.76 -5.68
C PRO A 44 24.63 -12.55 -6.60
N GLU A 45 25.40 -11.48 -6.36
CA GLU A 45 25.22 -10.22 -7.08
C GLU A 45 25.36 -10.36 -8.60
N GLU A 46 26.28 -11.18 -9.05
CA GLU A 46 26.53 -11.49 -10.45
C GLU A 46 25.38 -12.24 -11.14
N LEU A 47 24.56 -12.96 -10.37
CA LEU A 47 23.42 -13.74 -10.89
C LEU A 47 22.07 -13.01 -10.78
N ARG A 48 22.02 -11.86 -10.14
CA ARG A 48 20.77 -11.10 -9.94
C ARG A 48 20.06 -10.68 -11.22
N LYS A 49 20.78 -10.62 -12.35
CA LYS A 49 20.23 -10.31 -13.68
C LYS A 49 20.19 -11.52 -14.60
N ASP A 50 20.71 -12.66 -14.18
CA ASP A 50 20.69 -13.88 -14.97
C ASP A 50 19.27 -14.48 -14.98
N ALA A 51 18.71 -14.65 -16.19
CA ALA A 51 17.34 -15.12 -16.35
C ALA A 51 17.13 -16.55 -15.86
N ALA A 52 18.14 -17.43 -15.99
CA ALA A 52 18.05 -18.82 -15.55
C ALA A 52 18.09 -18.91 -14.03
N ALA A 53 19.00 -18.18 -13.37
CA ALA A 53 19.08 -18.11 -11.92
C ALA A 53 17.81 -17.49 -11.30
N ARG A 54 17.29 -16.42 -11.88
CA ARG A 54 16.01 -15.81 -11.45
C ARG A 54 14.84 -16.79 -11.62
N SER A 55 14.75 -17.46 -12.77
CA SER A 55 13.71 -18.46 -13.02
C SER A 55 13.74 -19.60 -11.99
N GLU A 56 14.91 -20.08 -11.62
CA GLU A 56 15.07 -21.11 -10.60
C GLU A 56 14.66 -20.60 -9.22
N ALA A 57 15.13 -19.41 -8.81
CA ALA A 57 14.79 -18.81 -7.53
C ALA A 57 13.27 -18.55 -7.40
N ILE A 58 12.64 -17.99 -8.45
CA ILE A 58 11.19 -17.75 -8.50
C ILE A 58 10.44 -19.09 -8.40
N SER A 59 10.81 -20.08 -9.19
CA SER A 59 10.07 -21.36 -9.28
C SER A 59 10.26 -22.25 -8.08
N SER A 60 11.36 -22.10 -7.32
CA SER A 60 11.63 -22.86 -6.09
C SER A 60 11.10 -22.19 -4.82
N SER A 61 10.60 -20.96 -4.92
CA SER A 61 10.02 -20.25 -3.79
C SER A 61 8.53 -20.56 -3.60
N ASP A 62 8.05 -20.49 -2.35
CA ASP A 62 6.61 -20.45 -2.03
C ASP A 62 6.03 -19.07 -2.39
N VAL A 63 6.79 -17.99 -2.15
CA VAL A 63 6.41 -16.61 -2.43
C VAL A 63 7.56 -15.85 -3.08
N THR A 64 7.28 -15.14 -4.16
CA THR A 64 8.21 -14.19 -4.78
C THR A 64 7.64 -12.78 -4.73
N PHE A 65 8.43 -11.83 -4.20
CA PHE A 65 8.16 -10.41 -4.34
C PHE A 65 8.87 -9.85 -5.57
N LEU A 66 8.15 -9.11 -6.41
CA LEU A 66 8.72 -8.37 -7.53
C LEU A 66 8.86 -6.90 -7.13
N CYS A 67 10.07 -6.48 -6.79
CA CYS A 67 10.43 -5.10 -6.46
C CYS A 67 11.21 -4.45 -7.62
N LEU A 68 10.64 -4.54 -8.80
CA LEU A 68 11.25 -4.25 -10.09
C LEU A 68 10.52 -3.10 -10.82
N PRO A 69 11.14 -2.45 -11.83
CA PRO A 69 10.42 -1.65 -12.81
C PRO A 69 9.40 -2.50 -13.58
N ASP A 70 8.35 -1.86 -14.12
CA ASP A 70 7.19 -2.52 -14.71
C ASP A 70 7.54 -3.57 -15.78
N ASP A 71 8.43 -3.26 -16.73
CA ASP A 71 8.79 -4.19 -17.79
C ASP A 71 9.57 -5.41 -17.24
N ALA A 72 10.46 -5.18 -16.28
CA ALA A 72 11.18 -6.27 -15.61
C ALA A 72 10.25 -7.12 -14.72
N ALA A 73 9.20 -6.53 -14.14
CA ALA A 73 8.19 -7.26 -13.39
C ALA A 73 7.36 -8.16 -14.32
N ARG A 74 6.95 -7.65 -15.50
CA ARG A 74 6.26 -8.46 -16.53
C ARG A 74 7.12 -9.62 -17.00
N GLU A 75 8.40 -9.37 -17.27
CA GLU A 75 9.36 -10.42 -17.62
C GLU A 75 9.47 -11.47 -16.52
N ALA A 76 9.65 -11.05 -15.25
CA ALA A 76 9.82 -11.97 -14.12
C ALA A 76 8.63 -12.93 -13.96
N VAL A 77 7.40 -12.47 -14.22
CA VAL A 77 6.20 -13.33 -14.21
C VAL A 77 6.33 -14.46 -15.23
N THR A 78 6.92 -14.22 -16.40
CA THR A 78 7.13 -15.26 -17.44
C THR A 78 8.22 -16.26 -17.08
N LEU A 79 9.11 -15.92 -16.17
CA LEU A 79 10.17 -16.82 -15.67
C LEU A 79 9.65 -17.84 -14.66
N CYS A 80 8.47 -17.63 -14.07
CA CYS A 80 7.88 -18.54 -13.10
C CYS A 80 7.35 -19.81 -13.79
N ARG A 81 7.98 -20.96 -13.53
CA ARG A 81 7.56 -22.26 -14.05
C ARG A 81 6.69 -23.06 -13.09
N ASN A 82 6.67 -22.67 -11.81
CA ASN A 82 5.86 -23.32 -10.79
C ASN A 82 4.54 -22.57 -10.61
N PRO A 83 3.37 -23.15 -10.97
CA PRO A 83 2.08 -22.49 -10.84
C PRO A 83 1.67 -22.26 -9.38
N GLU A 84 2.27 -22.98 -8.43
CA GLU A 84 1.95 -22.86 -7.01
C GLU A 84 2.66 -21.68 -6.32
N THR A 85 3.70 -21.12 -6.94
CA THR A 85 4.39 -19.93 -6.41
C THR A 85 3.45 -18.72 -6.38
N PHE A 86 3.28 -18.13 -5.21
CA PHE A 86 2.62 -16.82 -5.09
C PHE A 86 3.56 -15.72 -5.61
N ILE A 87 3.10 -14.88 -6.50
CA ILE A 87 3.82 -13.70 -6.97
C ILE A 87 3.11 -12.46 -6.44
N ILE A 88 3.85 -11.64 -5.68
CA ILE A 88 3.40 -10.35 -5.15
C ILE A 88 4.17 -9.25 -5.88
N ASP A 89 3.50 -8.56 -6.80
CA ASP A 89 4.11 -7.51 -7.60
C ASP A 89 3.95 -6.13 -6.94
N CYS A 90 5.07 -5.52 -6.57
CA CYS A 90 5.13 -4.17 -5.99
C CYS A 90 5.23 -3.06 -7.07
N SER A 91 5.35 -3.42 -8.35
CA SER A 91 5.36 -2.45 -9.47
C SER A 91 3.94 -1.96 -9.80
N THR A 92 3.83 -1.12 -10.82
CA THR A 92 2.51 -0.70 -11.34
C THR A 92 1.98 -1.61 -12.44
N ALA A 93 2.78 -2.61 -12.87
CA ALA A 93 2.54 -3.41 -14.06
C ALA A 93 1.20 -4.15 -14.06
N HIS A 94 0.74 -4.61 -12.90
CA HIS A 94 -0.39 -5.54 -12.82
C HIS A 94 -1.55 -5.03 -11.95
N ARG A 95 -1.50 -3.81 -11.41
CA ARG A 95 -2.50 -3.26 -10.47
C ARG A 95 -3.92 -3.13 -11.03
N THR A 96 -4.04 -3.04 -12.35
CA THR A 96 -5.33 -2.96 -13.06
C THR A 96 -5.63 -4.20 -13.90
N SER A 97 -4.82 -5.25 -13.76
CA SER A 97 -5.01 -6.50 -14.49
C SER A 97 -6.15 -7.32 -13.86
N PRO A 98 -7.13 -7.79 -14.62
CA PRO A 98 -8.25 -8.56 -14.10
C PRO A 98 -7.83 -9.92 -13.51
N ASP A 99 -6.71 -10.48 -13.98
CA ASP A 99 -6.19 -11.78 -13.55
C ASP A 99 -5.36 -11.69 -12.26
N TRP A 100 -5.21 -10.49 -11.69
CA TRP A 100 -4.47 -10.24 -10.46
C TRP A 100 -5.41 -9.81 -9.35
N ALA A 101 -5.22 -10.37 -8.15
CA ALA A 101 -5.87 -9.84 -6.96
C ALA A 101 -5.23 -8.50 -6.57
N TYR A 102 -6.04 -7.48 -6.38
CA TYR A 102 -5.55 -6.21 -5.84
C TYR A 102 -5.28 -6.36 -4.33
N GLY A 103 -4.06 -6.15 -3.90
CA GLY A 103 -3.54 -6.47 -2.58
C GLY A 103 -3.93 -5.48 -1.48
N PHE A 104 -5.22 -5.22 -1.33
CA PHE A 104 -5.78 -4.38 -0.27
C PHE A 104 -6.97 -5.11 0.40
N PRO A 105 -6.70 -6.00 1.36
CA PRO A 105 -7.71 -6.89 1.92
C PRO A 105 -8.83 -6.17 2.65
N GLU A 106 -8.56 -5.02 3.28
CA GLU A 106 -9.53 -4.30 4.10
C GLU A 106 -10.62 -3.57 3.29
N LEU A 107 -10.54 -3.56 1.96
CA LEU A 107 -11.57 -2.93 1.14
C LEU A 107 -12.90 -3.68 1.23
N SER A 108 -12.87 -5.00 1.23
CA SER A 108 -14.07 -5.82 1.43
C SER A 108 -13.68 -7.29 1.65
N PRO A 109 -14.60 -8.13 2.18
CA PRO A 109 -14.40 -9.58 2.28
C PRO A 109 -14.05 -10.25 0.93
N GLU A 110 -14.57 -9.72 -0.19
CA GLU A 110 -14.29 -10.24 -1.52
C GLU A 110 -12.85 -9.95 -1.95
N HIS A 111 -12.26 -8.80 -1.55
CA HIS A 111 -10.85 -8.49 -1.80
C HIS A 111 -9.94 -9.44 -1.04
N GLU A 112 -10.19 -9.65 0.24
CA GLU A 112 -9.42 -10.62 1.04
C GLU A 112 -9.54 -12.04 0.48
N ALA A 113 -10.75 -12.48 0.12
CA ALA A 113 -10.98 -13.79 -0.48
C ALA A 113 -10.23 -13.97 -1.80
N LYS A 114 -10.18 -12.93 -2.66
CA LYS A 114 -9.40 -12.95 -3.90
C LYS A 114 -7.90 -13.08 -3.62
N ILE A 115 -7.36 -12.38 -2.63
CA ILE A 115 -5.94 -12.50 -2.23
C ILE A 115 -5.64 -13.93 -1.79
N LYS A 116 -6.49 -14.52 -0.96
CA LYS A 116 -6.34 -15.92 -0.49
C LYS A 116 -6.37 -16.94 -1.64
N ALA A 117 -7.18 -16.69 -2.65
CA ALA A 117 -7.39 -17.63 -3.77
C ALA A 117 -6.39 -17.43 -4.92
N SER A 118 -5.79 -16.25 -5.06
CA SER A 118 -4.94 -15.90 -6.20
C SER A 118 -3.47 -16.22 -5.96
N LYS A 119 -2.82 -16.75 -6.98
CA LYS A 119 -1.35 -16.88 -7.02
C LYS A 119 -0.67 -15.61 -7.55
N ARG A 120 -1.44 -14.59 -7.92
CA ARG A 120 -0.98 -13.33 -8.50
C ARG A 120 -1.60 -12.17 -7.74
N ILE A 121 -0.80 -11.41 -7.01
CA ILE A 121 -1.25 -10.33 -6.13
C ILE A 121 -0.52 -9.05 -6.54
N ALA A 122 -1.27 -8.01 -6.88
CA ALA A 122 -0.73 -6.69 -7.19
C ALA A 122 -0.76 -5.80 -5.95
N ASN A 123 0.41 -5.50 -5.39
CA ASN A 123 0.55 -4.67 -4.21
C ASN A 123 0.23 -3.20 -4.53
N PRO A 124 -0.59 -2.50 -3.73
CA PRO A 124 -0.98 -1.11 -3.97
C PRO A 124 0.18 -0.12 -4.04
N GLY A 125 -0.01 0.96 -4.78
CA GLY A 125 0.87 2.12 -4.71
C GLY A 125 0.60 3.01 -3.51
N CYS A 126 1.63 3.66 -2.97
CA CYS A 126 1.49 4.39 -1.71
C CYS A 126 0.41 5.49 -1.74
N HIS A 127 0.39 6.37 -2.75
CA HIS A 127 -0.67 7.38 -2.86
C HIS A 127 -2.05 6.74 -3.11
N ALA A 128 -2.09 5.65 -3.86
CA ALA A 128 -3.32 4.95 -4.15
C ALA A 128 -3.90 4.28 -2.89
N SER A 129 -3.06 3.69 -2.04
CA SER A 129 -3.51 3.10 -0.77
C SER A 129 -4.32 4.09 0.06
N GLY A 130 -3.79 5.30 0.25
CA GLY A 130 -4.50 6.33 1.02
C GLY A 130 -5.77 6.83 0.35
N ALA A 131 -5.73 7.05 -0.97
CA ALA A 131 -6.89 7.51 -1.72
C ALA A 131 -8.00 6.46 -1.79
N ILE A 132 -7.65 5.20 -2.06
CA ILE A 132 -8.60 4.09 -2.18
C ILE A 132 -9.25 3.80 -0.82
N ALA A 133 -8.49 3.83 0.28
CA ALA A 133 -9.05 3.69 1.63
C ALA A 133 -10.14 4.72 1.94
N ILE A 134 -10.06 5.92 1.35
CA ILE A 134 -11.07 6.96 1.48
C ILE A 134 -12.21 6.76 0.47
N LEU A 135 -11.89 6.57 -0.79
CA LEU A 135 -12.87 6.63 -1.89
C LEU A 135 -13.74 5.38 -1.98
N TYR A 136 -13.14 4.20 -1.81
CA TYR A 136 -13.82 2.93 -2.00
C TYR A 136 -15.09 2.78 -1.13
N PRO A 137 -15.08 3.05 0.19
CA PRO A 137 -16.29 2.93 1.01
C PRO A 137 -17.41 3.88 0.60
N LEU A 138 -17.08 5.09 0.15
CA LEU A 138 -18.07 6.09 -0.26
C LEU A 138 -18.75 5.74 -1.59
N VAL A 139 -17.98 5.24 -2.54
CA VAL A 139 -18.49 4.90 -3.88
C VAL A 139 -19.21 3.55 -3.86
N SER A 140 -18.61 2.51 -3.26
CA SER A 140 -19.21 1.17 -3.20
C SER A 140 -20.53 1.14 -2.43
N ARG A 141 -20.72 2.00 -1.42
CA ARG A 141 -21.99 2.16 -0.69
C ARG A 141 -22.98 3.13 -1.37
N GLY A 142 -22.60 3.68 -2.54
CA GLY A 142 -23.46 4.59 -3.32
C GLY A 142 -23.75 5.94 -2.63
N ILE A 143 -22.85 6.40 -1.75
CA ILE A 143 -22.90 7.75 -1.15
C ILE A 143 -22.48 8.78 -2.18
N LEU A 144 -21.38 8.52 -2.89
CA LEU A 144 -20.91 9.34 -3.98
C LEU A 144 -21.07 8.60 -5.31
N ASP A 145 -21.30 9.37 -6.38
CA ASP A 145 -21.37 8.85 -7.75
C ASP A 145 -19.98 8.48 -8.25
N ALA A 146 -19.89 7.50 -9.15
CA ALA A 146 -18.67 7.19 -9.87
C ALA A 146 -18.16 8.37 -10.72
N ALA A 147 -19.06 9.24 -11.14
CA ALA A 147 -18.78 10.47 -11.89
C ALA A 147 -18.46 11.69 -10.99
N TYR A 148 -18.47 11.54 -9.66
CA TYR A 148 -18.16 12.64 -8.74
C TYR A 148 -16.76 13.23 -9.06
N PRO A 149 -16.60 14.58 -9.12
CA PRO A 149 -15.33 15.23 -9.47
C PRO A 149 -14.36 15.22 -8.29
N PHE A 150 -13.78 14.06 -8.00
CA PHE A 150 -12.84 13.91 -6.89
C PHE A 150 -11.59 14.75 -7.06
N ALA A 151 -11.15 15.39 -5.97
CA ALA A 151 -9.84 16.01 -5.83
C ALA A 151 -9.08 15.32 -4.70
N ILE A 152 -7.78 15.11 -4.89
CA ILE A 152 -6.90 14.44 -3.93
C ILE A 152 -5.66 15.29 -3.73
N HIS A 153 -5.36 15.66 -2.49
CA HIS A 153 -4.09 16.23 -2.07
C HIS A 153 -3.30 15.15 -1.32
N SER A 154 -2.07 14.92 -1.71
CA SER A 154 -1.30 13.82 -1.13
C SER A 154 0.13 14.26 -0.83
N LEU A 155 0.43 14.46 0.47
CA LEU A 155 1.77 14.78 0.96
C LEU A 155 2.52 13.49 1.27
N THR A 156 3.78 13.43 0.87
CA THR A 156 4.66 12.27 1.12
C THR A 156 6.08 12.71 1.48
N GLY A 157 6.76 11.90 2.28
CA GLY A 157 8.19 12.02 2.48
C GLY A 157 8.98 11.63 1.23
N TYR A 158 10.23 12.13 1.13
CA TYR A 158 11.08 11.97 -0.05
C TYR A 158 11.52 10.52 -0.32
N SER A 159 11.44 9.62 0.66
CA SER A 159 11.75 8.21 0.46
C SER A 159 10.86 7.53 -0.60
N GLY A 160 9.67 8.10 -0.88
CA GLY A 160 8.76 7.64 -1.93
C GLY A 160 9.33 7.76 -3.36
N GLY A 161 10.28 8.64 -3.59
CA GLY A 161 10.99 8.79 -4.87
C GLY A 161 12.17 7.82 -5.06
N GLY A 162 12.42 6.93 -4.10
CA GLY A 162 13.48 5.93 -4.18
C GLY A 162 14.88 6.50 -3.95
N LYS A 163 15.89 5.67 -4.20
CA LYS A 163 17.30 5.97 -3.84
C LYS A 163 17.83 7.32 -4.36
N LYS A 164 17.45 7.69 -5.59
CA LYS A 164 17.92 8.95 -6.17
C LYS A 164 17.39 10.15 -5.39
N MET A 165 16.09 10.19 -5.13
CA MET A 165 15.48 11.29 -4.38
C MET A 165 15.99 11.33 -2.93
N ILE A 166 16.17 10.17 -2.28
CA ILE A 166 16.79 10.10 -0.96
C ILE A 166 18.18 10.76 -0.99
N ALA A 167 19.03 10.38 -1.95
CA ALA A 167 20.36 10.95 -2.09
C ALA A 167 20.33 12.47 -2.34
N ASP A 168 19.37 12.96 -3.15
CA ASP A 168 19.23 14.39 -3.44
C ASP A 168 18.84 15.18 -2.16
N TYR A 169 17.94 14.64 -1.32
CA TYR A 169 17.49 15.29 -0.08
C TYR A 169 18.51 15.18 1.07
N GLU A 170 19.33 14.14 1.11
CA GLU A 170 20.29 13.89 2.18
C GLU A 170 21.72 14.33 1.83
N ALA A 171 21.93 14.93 0.66
CA ALA A 171 23.24 15.40 0.23
C ALA A 171 23.76 16.57 1.10
N ASP A 172 25.03 16.51 1.48
CA ASP A 172 25.69 17.65 2.12
C ASP A 172 25.70 18.86 1.16
N GLY A 173 25.26 20.03 1.67
CA GLY A 173 25.15 21.26 0.85
C GLY A 173 24.07 21.19 -0.24
N ARG A 174 23.02 20.41 -0.06
CA ARG A 174 21.88 20.34 -0.97
C ARG A 174 21.30 21.71 -1.29
N ASP A 175 20.68 21.83 -2.45
CA ASP A 175 20.01 23.05 -2.89
C ASP A 175 18.84 23.41 -1.94
N VAL A 176 18.72 24.67 -1.56
CA VAL A 176 17.67 25.21 -0.67
C VAL A 176 16.25 24.90 -1.13
N LYS A 177 16.04 24.61 -2.43
CA LYS A 177 14.73 24.18 -2.94
C LYS A 177 14.19 22.91 -2.27
N PHE A 178 15.06 22.06 -1.73
CA PHE A 178 14.66 20.85 -1.03
C PHE A 178 14.09 21.10 0.37
N ASP A 179 14.26 22.31 0.93
CA ASP A 179 13.64 22.73 2.20
C ASP A 179 12.15 23.09 2.03
N SER A 180 11.67 23.16 0.78
CA SER A 180 10.29 23.51 0.45
C SER A 180 9.49 22.30 -0.05
N PRO A 181 8.19 22.19 0.30
CA PRO A 181 7.31 21.22 -0.33
C PRO A 181 7.30 21.40 -1.85
N CYS A 182 7.45 20.27 -2.56
CA CYS A 182 7.53 20.26 -4.03
C CYS A 182 6.32 19.53 -4.62
N GLN A 183 5.51 20.26 -5.38
CA GLN A 183 4.44 19.65 -6.17
C GLN A 183 4.99 19.06 -7.46
N TYR A 184 4.57 17.85 -7.80
CA TYR A 184 5.01 17.14 -9.00
C TYR A 184 3.81 16.57 -9.78
N ALA A 185 4.06 15.82 -10.87
CA ALA A 185 3.01 15.34 -11.77
C ALA A 185 2.12 16.48 -12.31
N LEU A 186 2.73 17.62 -12.66
CA LEU A 186 2.05 18.85 -13.08
C LEU A 186 1.22 18.70 -14.37
N THR A 187 1.44 17.63 -15.14
CA THR A 187 0.67 17.29 -16.34
C THR A 187 -0.63 16.56 -16.04
N ALA A 188 -1.02 16.47 -14.75
CA ALA A 188 -2.18 15.71 -14.30
C ALA A 188 -2.14 14.22 -14.68
N SER A 189 -0.94 13.69 -14.90
CA SER A 189 -0.68 12.27 -15.20
C SER A 189 0.20 11.68 -14.11
N HIS A 190 -0.31 10.66 -13.45
CA HIS A 190 0.42 9.92 -12.42
C HIS A 190 0.12 8.43 -12.51
N LYS A 191 1.14 7.59 -12.30
CA LYS A 191 1.04 6.12 -12.42
C LYS A 191 0.04 5.47 -11.47
N HIS A 192 -0.39 6.16 -10.40
CA HIS A 192 -1.39 5.64 -9.45
C HIS A 192 -2.84 5.99 -9.85
N LEU A 193 -3.08 6.87 -10.81
CA LEU A 193 -4.43 7.23 -11.23
C LEU A 193 -5.23 6.07 -11.85
N PRO A 194 -4.63 5.23 -12.72
CA PRO A 194 -5.34 4.07 -13.26
C PRO A 194 -5.83 3.09 -12.19
N GLU A 195 -5.00 2.81 -11.16
CA GLU A 195 -5.39 1.90 -10.08
C GLU A 195 -6.49 2.51 -9.20
N ILE A 196 -6.40 3.80 -8.83
CA ILE A 196 -7.44 4.50 -8.05
C ILE A 196 -8.78 4.44 -8.80
N LYS A 197 -8.76 4.79 -10.10
CA LYS A 197 -9.94 4.75 -10.94
C LYS A 197 -10.56 3.35 -11.01
N SER A 198 -9.75 2.35 -11.31
CA SER A 198 -10.21 0.96 -11.51
C SER A 198 -10.75 0.36 -10.22
N VAL A 199 -10.01 0.46 -9.12
CA VAL A 199 -10.37 -0.18 -7.84
C VAL A 199 -11.59 0.47 -7.21
N CYS A 200 -11.73 1.79 -7.31
CA CYS A 200 -12.90 2.50 -6.79
C CYS A 200 -14.08 2.54 -7.76
N GLY A 201 -13.94 1.99 -8.98
CA GLY A 201 -15.01 1.99 -10.00
C GLY A 201 -15.40 3.38 -10.48
N LEU A 202 -14.44 4.32 -10.61
CA LEU A 202 -14.71 5.70 -11.01
C LEU A 202 -14.84 5.83 -12.53
N ASP A 203 -15.72 6.71 -12.99
CA ASP A 203 -15.85 7.04 -14.42
C ASP A 203 -14.66 7.87 -14.92
N PHE A 204 -14.11 8.74 -14.07
CA PHE A 204 -13.00 9.63 -14.36
C PHE A 204 -11.88 9.50 -13.33
N ALA A 205 -10.64 9.71 -13.77
CA ALA A 205 -9.52 9.82 -12.86
C ALA A 205 -9.68 11.07 -11.98
N PRO A 206 -9.38 11.00 -10.67
CA PRO A 206 -9.41 12.17 -9.79
C PRO A 206 -8.43 13.27 -10.21
N ALA A 207 -8.74 14.54 -9.89
CA ALA A 207 -7.74 15.59 -9.88
C ALA A 207 -6.74 15.30 -8.75
N PHE A 208 -5.48 15.00 -9.13
CA PHE A 208 -4.48 14.50 -8.19
C PHE A 208 -3.32 15.46 -8.04
N ASN A 209 -3.07 15.90 -6.81
CA ASN A 209 -2.06 16.86 -6.42
C ASN A 209 -1.05 16.24 -5.45
N PRO A 210 -0.04 15.50 -5.94
CA PRO A 210 0.99 14.93 -5.10
C PRO A 210 2.06 15.96 -4.73
N ILE A 211 2.49 15.93 -3.46
CA ILE A 211 3.47 16.85 -2.90
C ILE A 211 4.50 16.03 -2.14
N VAL A 212 5.78 16.19 -2.48
CA VAL A 212 6.89 15.68 -1.67
C VAL A 212 7.40 16.78 -0.74
N SER A 213 7.73 16.42 0.49
CA SER A 213 8.23 17.37 1.50
C SER A 213 9.46 16.82 2.20
N ASP A 214 10.19 17.72 2.86
CA ASP A 214 11.46 17.45 3.54
C ASP A 214 11.27 16.67 4.84
N PHE A 215 10.85 15.43 4.71
CA PHE A 215 10.89 14.40 5.76
C PHE A 215 11.04 13.02 5.11
N TYR A 216 11.72 12.11 5.77
CA TYR A 216 12.08 10.82 5.17
C TYR A 216 10.87 9.99 4.77
N SER A 217 9.96 9.70 5.69
CA SER A 217 8.79 8.85 5.42
C SER A 217 7.55 9.30 6.18
N GLY A 218 6.40 8.92 5.67
CA GLY A 218 5.08 9.30 6.15
C GLY A 218 4.24 9.84 5.00
N MET A 219 2.93 9.76 5.14
CA MET A 219 1.97 10.26 4.15
C MET A 219 0.72 10.82 4.82
N CYS A 220 0.18 11.86 4.22
CA CYS A 220 -1.17 12.35 4.47
C CYS A 220 -1.87 12.53 3.13
N VAL A 221 -2.87 11.69 2.87
CA VAL A 221 -3.75 11.86 1.71
C VAL A 221 -5.05 12.49 2.20
N CYS A 222 -5.46 13.59 1.57
CA CYS A 222 -6.70 14.29 1.86
C CYS A 222 -7.63 14.27 0.66
N VAL A 223 -8.89 13.90 0.88
CA VAL A 223 -9.98 14.01 -0.11
C VAL A 223 -11.07 14.92 0.45
N PRO A 224 -11.18 16.16 -0.05
CA PRO A 224 -12.28 17.05 0.30
C PRO A 224 -13.56 16.66 -0.48
N ILE A 225 -14.65 16.47 0.24
CA ILE A 225 -15.95 16.10 -0.33
C ILE A 225 -16.94 17.25 -0.15
N GLN A 226 -17.50 17.73 -1.26
CA GLN A 226 -18.60 18.68 -1.28
C GLN A 226 -19.92 17.93 -1.13
N MET A 227 -20.52 17.91 0.07
CA MET A 227 -21.70 17.10 0.38
C MET A 227 -22.92 17.44 -0.47
N ARG A 228 -23.04 18.70 -0.95
CA ARG A 228 -24.11 19.09 -1.88
C ARG A 228 -24.11 18.36 -3.22
N LEU A 229 -22.99 17.71 -3.57
CA LEU A 229 -22.81 16.92 -4.81
C LEU A 229 -22.94 15.41 -4.55
N ALA A 230 -23.16 15.00 -3.31
CA ALA A 230 -23.34 13.60 -2.99
C ALA A 230 -24.76 13.11 -3.38
N LYS A 231 -24.89 11.86 -3.80
CA LYS A 231 -26.19 11.22 -3.98
C LYS A 231 -26.97 11.13 -2.67
N LYS A 232 -26.25 10.91 -1.57
CA LYS A 232 -26.77 10.86 -0.20
C LYS A 232 -25.91 11.78 0.65
N PRO A 233 -26.27 13.05 0.81
CA PRO A 233 -25.56 13.95 1.70
C PRO A 233 -25.53 13.40 3.12
N LEU A 234 -24.35 13.36 3.72
CA LEU A 234 -24.11 12.90 5.08
C LEU A 234 -23.47 14.02 5.90
N SER A 235 -23.79 14.08 7.17
CA SER A 235 -23.05 14.88 8.14
C SER A 235 -21.65 14.32 8.41
N VAL A 236 -20.78 15.12 9.00
CA VAL A 236 -19.44 14.69 9.43
C VAL A 236 -19.50 13.45 10.34
N ALA A 237 -20.48 13.42 11.27
CA ALA A 237 -20.69 12.31 12.19
C ALA A 237 -21.11 11.02 11.46
N GLU A 238 -22.00 11.12 10.47
CA GLU A 238 -22.43 9.96 9.67
C GLU A 238 -21.29 9.43 8.77
N VAL A 239 -20.47 10.31 8.19
CA VAL A 239 -19.27 9.91 7.45
C VAL A 239 -18.26 9.22 8.38
N HIS A 240 -18.03 9.74 9.59
CA HIS A 240 -17.18 9.11 10.59
C HIS A 240 -17.72 7.72 10.97
N ALA A 241 -19.01 7.58 11.23
CA ALA A 241 -19.64 6.30 11.56
C ALA A 241 -19.50 5.28 10.42
N LEU A 242 -19.65 5.72 9.16
CA LEU A 242 -19.47 4.88 7.97
C LEU A 242 -18.07 4.25 7.92
N TYR A 243 -17.02 5.07 8.14
CA TYR A 243 -15.64 4.54 8.15
C TYR A 243 -15.36 3.68 9.37
N SER A 244 -15.89 4.07 10.55
CA SER A 244 -15.75 3.28 11.78
C SER A 244 -16.37 1.89 11.65
N GLU A 245 -17.52 1.79 10.98
CA GLU A 245 -18.16 0.51 10.66
C GLU A 245 -17.36 -0.27 9.60
N HIS A 246 -16.95 0.41 8.52
CA HIS A 246 -16.27 -0.25 7.40
C HIS A 246 -14.94 -0.90 7.80
N TYR A 247 -14.18 -0.26 8.69
CA TYR A 247 -12.87 -0.71 9.15
C TYR A 247 -12.87 -1.30 10.56
N ALA A 248 -14.06 -1.64 11.12
CA ALA A 248 -14.19 -2.11 12.49
C ALA A 248 -13.32 -3.35 12.81
N ASP A 249 -13.21 -4.26 11.86
CA ASP A 249 -12.49 -5.53 12.01
C ASP A 249 -11.04 -5.48 11.50
N SER A 250 -10.58 -4.31 11.02
CA SER A 250 -9.21 -4.17 10.52
C SER A 250 -8.20 -3.98 11.65
N ALA A 251 -7.17 -4.81 11.66
CA ALA A 251 -6.03 -4.62 12.57
C ALA A 251 -5.08 -3.51 12.12
N LEU A 252 -5.11 -3.14 10.83
CA LEU A 252 -4.16 -2.19 10.22
C LEU A 252 -4.75 -0.82 9.92
N ILE A 253 -6.08 -0.71 9.80
CA ILE A 253 -6.75 0.57 9.54
C ILE A 253 -7.62 0.94 10.73
N SER A 254 -7.36 2.10 11.31
CA SER A 254 -8.15 2.66 12.41
C SER A 254 -8.80 3.97 12.00
N VAL A 255 -9.93 4.31 12.63
CA VAL A 255 -10.57 5.60 12.48
C VAL A 255 -10.39 6.39 13.78
N ALA A 256 -9.82 7.59 13.68
CA ALA A 256 -9.60 8.46 14.84
C ALA A 256 -10.96 8.87 15.45
N PRO A 257 -11.06 9.02 16.77
CA PRO A 257 -12.28 9.53 17.38
C PRO A 257 -12.71 10.87 16.77
N LEU A 258 -14.01 11.05 16.60
CA LEU A 258 -14.57 12.30 16.09
C LEU A 258 -14.21 13.45 17.05
N CYS A 259 -13.64 14.50 16.51
CA CYS A 259 -13.22 15.68 17.24
C CYS A 259 -13.67 16.94 16.47
N GLU A 260 -14.16 17.95 17.18
CA GLU A 260 -14.63 19.22 16.58
C GLU A 260 -13.57 19.87 15.68
N LYS A 261 -12.30 19.80 16.06
CA LYS A 261 -11.17 20.32 15.28
C LYS A 261 -10.53 19.30 14.33
N GLY A 262 -11.09 18.10 14.20
CA GLY A 262 -10.50 16.99 13.45
C GLY A 262 -9.43 16.22 14.22
N THR A 263 -8.56 16.92 14.98
CA THR A 263 -7.59 16.39 15.94
C THR A 263 -7.63 17.22 17.21
N ALA A 264 -6.97 16.77 18.27
CA ALA A 264 -6.99 17.46 19.56
C ALA A 264 -6.46 18.91 19.49
N ASP A 265 -5.46 19.15 18.64
CA ASP A 265 -4.82 20.48 18.43
C ASP A 265 -5.24 21.13 17.09
N GLY A 266 -6.03 20.46 16.28
CA GLY A 266 -6.44 20.93 14.95
C GLY A 266 -5.34 20.80 13.88
N LEU A 267 -4.29 20.01 14.14
CA LEU A 267 -3.13 19.85 13.24
C LEU A 267 -2.94 18.36 12.85
N ILE A 268 -2.46 18.13 11.64
CA ILE A 268 -2.10 16.82 11.13
C ILE A 268 -0.67 16.85 10.60
N TYR A 269 0.19 16.02 11.16
CA TYR A 269 1.57 15.88 10.71
C TYR A 269 1.73 14.60 9.89
N SER A 270 2.16 14.74 8.64
CA SER A 270 2.22 13.63 7.67
C SER A 270 3.17 12.50 8.06
N ASN A 271 4.15 12.76 8.93
CA ASN A 271 5.11 11.79 9.42
C ASN A 271 4.73 11.10 10.73
N THR A 272 3.53 11.34 11.27
CA THR A 272 3.06 10.79 12.55
C THR A 272 3.15 9.26 12.62
N LEU A 273 2.86 8.57 11.52
CA LEU A 273 2.94 7.11 11.42
C LEU A 273 4.17 6.63 10.63
N SER A 274 5.23 7.45 10.55
CA SER A 274 6.49 7.03 9.94
C SER A 274 7.04 5.77 10.63
N GLY A 275 7.44 4.77 9.83
CA GLY A 275 7.93 3.49 10.33
C GLY A 275 6.84 2.47 10.71
N ARG A 276 5.57 2.87 10.78
CA ARG A 276 4.45 1.98 11.08
C ARG A 276 3.84 1.37 9.82
N ASP A 277 3.20 0.21 9.98
CA ASP A 277 2.47 -0.49 8.91
C ASP A 277 0.97 -0.30 9.00
N SER A 278 0.52 0.47 9.98
CA SER A 278 -0.89 0.86 10.15
C SER A 278 -1.24 2.13 9.38
N MET A 279 -2.55 2.34 9.20
CA MET A 279 -3.15 3.53 8.62
C MET A 279 -4.20 4.08 9.59
N ARG A 280 -4.31 5.40 9.67
CA ARG A 280 -5.33 6.07 10.47
C ARG A 280 -6.15 7.01 9.59
N LEU A 281 -7.47 6.83 9.60
CA LEU A 281 -8.40 7.76 8.97
C LEU A 281 -8.84 8.83 9.98
N ILE A 282 -8.97 10.07 9.50
CA ILE A 282 -9.49 11.21 10.27
C ILE A 282 -10.58 11.84 9.43
N VAL A 283 -11.75 12.10 10.04
CA VAL A 283 -12.89 12.77 9.41
C VAL A 283 -13.10 14.10 10.10
N SER A 284 -13.16 15.19 9.33
CA SER A 284 -13.43 16.53 9.83
C SER A 284 -14.20 17.35 8.82
N GLY A 285 -14.67 18.51 9.19
CA GLY A 285 -15.35 19.41 8.26
C GLY A 285 -16.58 20.09 8.88
N ASN A 286 -17.52 20.46 8.01
CA ASN A 286 -18.76 21.11 8.37
C ASN A 286 -19.92 20.58 7.52
N GLU A 287 -21.10 21.21 7.58
CA GLU A 287 -22.29 20.83 6.81
C GLU A 287 -22.11 20.88 5.28
N TYR A 288 -21.12 21.63 4.77
CA TYR A 288 -20.88 21.80 3.32
C TYR A 288 -19.78 20.92 2.79
N THR A 289 -18.70 20.80 3.56
CA THR A 289 -17.48 20.10 3.14
C THR A 289 -17.01 19.15 4.22
N VAL A 290 -16.86 17.88 3.87
CA VAL A 290 -16.22 16.88 4.73
C VAL A 290 -14.86 16.56 4.16
N ASN A 291 -13.83 16.73 4.96
CA ASN A 291 -12.46 16.33 4.63
C ASN A 291 -12.17 14.98 5.28
N ILE A 292 -11.70 14.04 4.48
CA ILE A 292 -11.24 12.74 4.97
C ILE A 292 -9.74 12.66 4.72
N TYR A 293 -8.99 12.32 5.76
CA TYR A 293 -7.55 12.16 5.71
C TYR A 293 -7.18 10.70 5.99
N SER A 294 -6.19 10.18 5.26
CA SER A 294 -5.51 8.93 5.62
C SER A 294 -4.06 9.24 5.95
N LEU A 295 -3.66 8.89 7.17
CA LEU A 295 -2.27 8.98 7.67
C LEU A 295 -1.66 7.59 7.70
N PHE A 296 -0.47 7.42 7.13
CA PHE A 296 0.27 6.15 7.12
C PHE A 296 1.72 6.35 6.67
N CYS A 297 2.53 5.30 6.75
CA CYS A 297 3.89 5.34 6.21
C CYS A 297 3.89 4.91 4.73
N ASN A 298 4.47 5.73 3.84
CA ASN A 298 4.63 5.40 2.42
C ASN A 298 5.48 4.15 2.16
N LEU A 299 6.36 3.79 3.10
CA LEU A 299 7.19 2.58 3.06
C LEU A 299 6.57 1.41 3.86
N GLY A 300 5.62 1.68 4.76
CA GLY A 300 4.86 0.71 5.55
C GLY A 300 3.59 0.23 4.81
N LYS A 301 2.39 0.62 5.30
CA LYS A 301 1.09 0.30 4.66
C LYS A 301 1.01 0.80 3.21
N GLY A 302 1.84 1.78 2.84
CA GLY A 302 1.95 2.26 1.45
C GLY A 302 2.82 1.39 0.52
N ALA A 303 3.60 0.43 1.03
CA ALA A 303 4.51 -0.39 0.22
C ALA A 303 4.85 -1.74 0.85
N SER A 304 5.97 -1.82 1.60
CA SER A 304 6.51 -3.10 2.12
C SER A 304 5.62 -3.74 3.17
N GLY A 305 4.96 -2.94 4.02
CA GLY A 305 4.03 -3.45 5.02
C GLY A 305 2.82 -4.13 4.38
N ALA A 306 2.20 -3.48 3.38
CA ALA A 306 1.11 -4.08 2.62
C ALA A 306 1.56 -5.34 1.86
N ALA A 307 2.79 -5.37 1.32
CA ALA A 307 3.31 -6.55 0.64
C ALA A 307 3.48 -7.74 1.60
N ILE A 308 3.98 -7.51 2.82
CA ILE A 308 4.12 -8.54 3.85
C ILE A 308 2.76 -9.03 4.34
N GLU A 309 1.79 -8.12 4.54
CA GLU A 309 0.41 -8.48 4.84
C GLU A 309 -0.18 -9.41 3.78
N ASN A 310 -0.05 -9.05 2.50
CA ASN A 310 -0.49 -9.86 1.38
C ASN A 310 0.18 -11.25 1.35
N MET A 311 1.47 -11.31 1.65
CA MET A 311 2.18 -12.59 1.80
C MET A 311 1.58 -13.42 2.93
N ASN A 312 1.40 -12.82 4.11
CA ASN A 312 0.86 -13.52 5.28
C ASN A 312 -0.51 -14.13 4.98
N ILE A 313 -1.40 -13.36 4.36
CA ILE A 313 -2.72 -13.82 3.93
C ILE A 313 -2.60 -14.98 2.91
N ALA A 314 -1.75 -14.82 1.90
CA ALA A 314 -1.55 -15.82 0.84
C ALA A 314 -1.05 -17.16 1.37
N ILE A 315 -0.16 -17.14 2.38
CA ILE A 315 0.38 -18.37 2.99
C ILE A 315 -0.41 -18.85 4.23
N GLY A 316 -1.55 -18.21 4.53
CA GLY A 316 -2.43 -18.59 5.65
C GLY A 316 -1.84 -18.31 7.03
N GLN A 317 -1.03 -17.27 7.16
CA GLN A 317 -0.52 -16.77 8.44
C GLN A 317 -1.39 -15.61 8.96
N ASP A 318 -1.17 -15.22 10.22
CA ASP A 318 -1.76 -14.00 10.77
C ASP A 318 -1.37 -12.79 9.90
N PRO A 319 -2.33 -12.03 9.35
CA PRO A 319 -2.06 -10.89 8.47
C PRO A 319 -1.04 -9.88 9.00
N VAL A 320 -1.02 -9.68 10.33
CA VAL A 320 -0.13 -8.69 10.97
C VAL A 320 1.23 -9.25 11.42
N LYS A 321 1.51 -10.52 11.18
CA LYS A 321 2.77 -11.15 11.60
C LYS A 321 3.98 -10.45 11.00
N GLY A 322 4.86 -9.93 11.86
CA GLY A 322 6.09 -9.22 11.47
C GLY A 322 5.85 -7.79 10.98
N LEU A 323 4.67 -7.21 11.25
CA LEU A 323 4.35 -5.81 10.99
C LEU A 323 4.51 -4.95 12.26
N GLU A 324 4.81 -3.67 12.05
CA GLU A 324 4.91 -2.65 13.08
C GLU A 324 3.60 -1.85 13.14
N LEU A 325 2.75 -2.06 14.14
CA LEU A 325 1.42 -1.43 14.27
C LEU A 325 1.47 -0.10 15.01
#